data_c5ecca567b6be26903d2e3ccd7e00f86
#
_entry.id   c5ecca567b6be26903d2e3ccd7e00f86
#
_cell.length_a   1.000
_cell.length_b   1.000
_cell.length_c   1.000
_cell.angle_alpha   90.00
_cell.angle_beta   90.00
_cell.angle_gamma   90.00
#
_symmetry.space_group_name_H-M   'P 1'
#
loop_
_entity.id
_entity.type
_entity.pdbx_description
1 polymer ?
#
loop_
_entity_poly.entity_id
_entity_poly.type
_entity_poly.pdbx_seq_one_letter_code
_entity_poly.pdbx_strand_id
1 'polypeptide(L)'
;SILELAKLVKDIIPKGVFNVISGAGSKSGQYILDHNGFRKLAFTGSTEIGYSVAKAAAEKLIPATLELGGKSANIFFDDCDLDLAIDGVQLGILFNQGQVCCAGSRVFVQEGIYDEFVKRAVDQFNKIVVGNPLDINTQMGSQINEGQVAKIQACVDRAVAEGATIACGGSRYTEGELANGSFYK
;
A
#
# COMPACT_ATOMS: atom_id res chain seq x y z
N SER A 1 -6.23 -9.18 15.39
CA SER A 1 -7.04 -7.99 15.14
C SER A 1 -8.48 -8.31 14.74
N ILE A 2 -8.78 -8.79 13.52
CA ILE A 2 -10.18 -9.02 13.09
C ILE A 2 -10.91 -10.06 13.96
N LEU A 3 -10.22 -11.10 14.43
CA LEU A 3 -10.81 -12.09 15.34
C LEU A 3 -11.13 -11.50 16.72
N GLU A 4 -10.35 -10.54 17.20
CA GLU A 4 -10.68 -9.83 18.45
C GLU A 4 -11.90 -8.91 18.25
N LEU A 5 -11.99 -8.21 17.10
CA LEU A 5 -13.19 -7.46 16.77
C LEU A 5 -14.42 -8.37 16.72
N ALA A 6 -14.32 -9.55 16.09
CA ALA A 6 -15.41 -10.52 16.06
C ALA A 6 -15.88 -10.96 17.45
N LYS A 7 -14.95 -11.13 18.41
CA LYS A 7 -15.29 -11.41 19.82
C LYS A 7 -16.06 -10.26 20.49
N LEU A 8 -15.66 -9.01 20.20
CA LEU A 8 -16.31 -7.83 20.78
C LEU A 8 -17.75 -7.63 20.28
N VAL A 9 -18.00 -7.97 19.00
CA VAL A 9 -19.32 -7.75 18.38
C VAL A 9 -20.24 -8.98 18.40
N LYS A 10 -19.77 -10.13 18.88
CA LYS A 10 -20.51 -11.43 18.82
C LYS A 10 -21.88 -11.43 19.48
N ASP A 11 -22.06 -10.62 20.54
CA ASP A 11 -23.30 -10.53 21.31
C ASP A 11 -24.14 -9.29 20.90
N ILE A 12 -23.63 -8.46 19.98
CA ILE A 12 -24.30 -7.28 19.44
C ILE A 12 -24.98 -7.63 18.11
N ILE A 13 -24.30 -8.40 17.28
CA ILE A 13 -24.79 -8.80 15.95
C ILE A 13 -25.51 -10.15 16.05
N PRO A 14 -26.69 -10.33 15.43
CA PRO A 14 -27.38 -11.62 15.43
C PRO A 14 -26.48 -12.75 14.91
N LYS A 15 -26.62 -13.93 15.51
CA LYS A 15 -25.82 -15.11 15.15
C LYS A 15 -25.94 -15.44 13.66
N GLY A 16 -24.79 -15.70 13.02
CA GLY A 16 -24.71 -16.06 11.61
C GLY A 16 -24.69 -14.88 10.61
N VAL A 17 -24.93 -13.64 11.08
CA VAL A 17 -24.89 -12.45 10.21
C VAL A 17 -23.44 -12.02 9.91
N PHE A 18 -22.56 -12.11 10.89
CA PHE A 18 -21.14 -11.77 10.74
C PHE A 18 -20.29 -12.98 11.09
N ASN A 19 -19.54 -13.48 10.11
CA ASN A 19 -18.68 -14.66 10.26
C ASN A 19 -17.28 -14.32 9.78
N VAL A 20 -16.25 -14.71 10.52
CA VAL A 20 -14.84 -14.45 10.20
C VAL A 20 -14.10 -15.77 10.04
N ILE A 21 -13.51 -15.96 8.89
CA ILE A 21 -12.61 -17.07 8.57
C ILE A 21 -11.23 -16.51 8.30
N SER A 22 -10.22 -16.99 9.00
CA SER A 22 -8.82 -16.66 8.74
C SER A 22 -8.09 -17.81 8.07
N GLY A 23 -7.02 -17.49 7.34
CA GLY A 23 -6.19 -18.49 6.68
C GLY A 23 -5.43 -17.92 5.48
N ALA A 24 -4.61 -18.75 4.85
CA ALA A 24 -3.91 -18.38 3.63
C ALA A 24 -4.92 -18.15 2.48
N GLY A 25 -4.75 -17.06 1.73
CA GLY A 25 -5.63 -16.73 0.61
C GLY A 25 -5.72 -17.84 -0.44
N SER A 26 -4.59 -18.53 -0.71
CA SER A 26 -4.52 -19.69 -1.62
C SER A 26 -5.27 -20.93 -1.13
N LYS A 27 -5.71 -20.95 0.14
CA LYS A 27 -6.53 -22.03 0.72
C LYS A 27 -7.92 -21.51 1.07
N SER A 28 -8.04 -20.74 2.15
CA SER A 28 -9.35 -20.26 2.64
C SER A 28 -10.05 -19.37 1.61
N GLY A 29 -9.32 -18.50 0.92
CA GLY A 29 -9.86 -17.66 -0.15
C GLY A 29 -10.34 -18.51 -1.34
N GLN A 30 -9.56 -19.51 -1.75
CA GLN A 30 -9.93 -20.39 -2.85
C GLN A 30 -11.21 -21.17 -2.54
N TYR A 31 -11.35 -21.72 -1.33
CA TYR A 31 -12.59 -22.41 -0.93
C TYR A 31 -13.82 -21.49 -0.95
N ILE A 32 -13.65 -20.21 -0.63
CA ILE A 32 -14.74 -19.21 -0.77
C ILE A 32 -15.09 -19.04 -2.24
N LEU A 33 -14.09 -18.92 -3.12
CA LEU A 33 -14.33 -18.77 -4.56
C LEU A 33 -15.00 -20.01 -5.17
N ASP A 34 -14.67 -21.21 -4.71
CA ASP A 34 -15.23 -22.47 -5.23
C ASP A 34 -16.65 -22.75 -4.73
N HIS A 35 -17.01 -22.22 -3.54
CA HIS A 35 -18.29 -22.52 -2.91
C HIS A 35 -19.47 -21.80 -3.59
N ASN A 36 -20.56 -22.52 -3.87
CA ASN A 36 -21.74 -22.01 -4.59
C ASN A 36 -22.77 -21.28 -3.73
N GLY A 37 -22.57 -21.21 -2.41
CA GLY A 37 -23.54 -20.62 -1.45
C GLY A 37 -23.48 -19.08 -1.36
N PHE A 38 -22.52 -18.43 -2.01
CA PHE A 38 -22.40 -16.98 -1.97
C PHE A 38 -23.29 -16.32 -3.04
N ARG A 39 -23.87 -15.17 -2.67
CA ARG A 39 -24.71 -14.35 -3.54
C ARG A 39 -23.98 -13.14 -4.12
N LYS A 40 -22.83 -12.81 -3.57
CA LYS A 40 -21.94 -11.72 -4.01
C LYS A 40 -20.53 -12.02 -3.53
N LEU A 41 -19.53 -11.66 -4.32
CA LEU A 41 -18.14 -11.63 -3.91
C LEU A 41 -17.67 -10.17 -3.79
N ALA A 42 -16.90 -9.85 -2.75
CA ALA A 42 -16.22 -8.57 -2.60
C ALA A 42 -14.76 -8.85 -2.26
N PHE A 43 -13.85 -8.15 -2.92
CA PHE A 43 -12.41 -8.36 -2.74
C PHE A 43 -11.65 -7.05 -2.83
N THR A 44 -10.73 -6.86 -1.88
CA THR A 44 -9.71 -5.81 -1.93
C THR A 44 -8.34 -6.46 -1.92
N GLY A 45 -7.50 -6.14 -2.91
CA GLY A 45 -6.15 -6.70 -2.99
C GLY A 45 -5.50 -6.53 -4.36
N SER A 46 -4.65 -7.49 -4.77
CA SER A 46 -3.93 -7.40 -6.03
C SER A 46 -4.86 -7.60 -7.24
N THR A 47 -4.51 -6.94 -8.35
CA THR A 47 -5.23 -7.08 -9.64
C THR A 47 -5.26 -8.55 -10.11
N GLU A 48 -4.16 -9.28 -9.92
CA GLU A 48 -4.05 -10.69 -10.28
C GLU A 48 -5.12 -11.56 -9.59
N ILE A 49 -5.28 -11.40 -8.28
CA ILE A 49 -6.32 -12.11 -7.52
C ILE A 49 -7.71 -11.57 -7.87
N GLY A 50 -7.84 -10.27 -8.14
CA GLY A 50 -9.08 -9.67 -8.61
C GLY A 50 -9.64 -10.33 -9.87
N TYR A 51 -8.79 -10.69 -10.83
CA TYR A 51 -9.20 -11.47 -12.00
C TYR A 51 -9.77 -12.84 -11.60
N SER A 52 -9.16 -13.54 -10.66
CA SER A 52 -9.66 -14.82 -10.17
C SER A 52 -11.04 -14.68 -9.51
N VAL A 53 -11.23 -13.62 -8.71
CA VAL A 53 -12.53 -13.32 -8.07
C VAL A 53 -13.60 -12.97 -9.11
N ALA A 54 -13.26 -12.14 -10.10
CA ALA A 54 -14.17 -11.78 -11.18
C ALA A 54 -14.62 -13.02 -11.99
N LYS A 55 -13.68 -13.89 -12.33
CA LYS A 55 -13.95 -15.13 -13.03
C LYS A 55 -14.89 -16.04 -12.24
N ALA A 56 -14.59 -16.28 -10.97
CA ALA A 56 -15.43 -17.10 -10.10
C ALA A 56 -16.85 -16.53 -9.92
N ALA A 57 -17.00 -15.21 -9.87
CA ALA A 57 -18.29 -14.56 -9.80
C ALA A 57 -19.08 -14.73 -11.13
N ALA A 58 -18.42 -14.55 -12.27
CA ALA A 58 -19.01 -14.70 -13.59
C ALA A 58 -19.50 -16.14 -13.83
N GLU A 59 -18.70 -17.15 -13.46
CA GLU A 59 -19.08 -18.58 -13.57
C GLU A 59 -20.34 -18.92 -12.75
N LYS A 60 -20.61 -18.17 -11.67
CA LYS A 60 -21.77 -18.33 -10.79
C LYS A 60 -22.93 -17.37 -11.09
N LEU A 61 -22.74 -16.45 -12.05
CA LEU A 61 -23.67 -15.37 -12.38
C LEU A 61 -24.05 -14.53 -11.15
N ILE A 62 -23.07 -14.22 -10.29
CA ILE A 62 -23.24 -13.36 -9.11
C ILE A 62 -22.42 -12.08 -9.24
N PRO A 63 -22.83 -10.96 -8.57
CA PRO A 63 -22.09 -9.72 -8.59
C PRO A 63 -20.72 -9.84 -7.90
N ALA A 64 -19.71 -9.11 -8.42
CA ALA A 64 -18.43 -8.88 -7.75
C ALA A 64 -18.20 -7.39 -7.53
N THR A 65 -17.67 -7.02 -6.35
CA THR A 65 -17.08 -5.70 -6.08
C THR A 65 -15.59 -5.88 -5.91
N LEU A 66 -14.80 -5.16 -6.70
CA LEU A 66 -13.35 -5.31 -6.74
C LEU A 66 -12.68 -3.97 -6.46
N GLU A 67 -11.92 -3.91 -5.38
CA GLU A 67 -11.04 -2.80 -5.02
C GLU A 67 -9.59 -3.27 -5.21
N LEU A 68 -8.91 -2.72 -6.21
CA LEU A 68 -7.62 -3.24 -6.69
C LEU A 68 -6.52 -2.19 -6.56
N GLY A 69 -5.30 -2.57 -6.95
CA GLY A 69 -4.15 -1.68 -6.91
C GLY A 69 -4.18 -0.59 -7.98
N GLY A 70 -3.38 0.44 -7.76
CA GLY A 70 -3.23 1.55 -8.68
C GLY A 70 -1.83 2.14 -8.67
N LYS A 71 -1.61 3.10 -9.57
CA LYS A 71 -0.43 3.96 -9.66
C LYS A 71 -0.90 5.38 -9.92
N SER A 72 -1.51 6.00 -8.90
CA SER A 72 -2.12 7.32 -9.01
C SER A 72 -1.08 8.40 -9.33
N ALA A 73 -1.48 9.37 -10.12
CA ALA A 73 -0.65 10.51 -10.47
C ALA A 73 -0.91 11.68 -9.53
N ASN A 74 0.17 12.36 -9.10
CA ASN A 74 0.16 13.70 -8.55
C ASN A 74 0.70 14.65 -9.60
N ILE A 75 -0.01 15.73 -9.90
CA ILE A 75 0.35 16.67 -10.97
C ILE A 75 0.44 18.07 -10.37
N PHE A 76 1.60 18.73 -10.54
CA PHE A 76 1.88 20.06 -9.99
C PHE A 76 2.24 21.02 -11.10
N PHE A 77 1.48 22.11 -11.21
CA PHE A 77 1.73 23.22 -12.13
C PHE A 77 2.49 24.34 -11.40
N ASP A 78 3.03 25.29 -12.16
CA ASP A 78 3.89 26.38 -11.65
C ASP A 78 3.13 27.43 -10.81
N ASP A 79 1.81 27.44 -10.86
CA ASP A 79 0.94 28.27 -10.03
C ASP A 79 0.55 27.63 -8.68
N CYS A 80 1.06 26.43 -8.36
CA CYS A 80 0.74 25.77 -7.11
C CYS A 80 1.48 26.40 -5.91
N ASP A 81 0.88 26.30 -4.72
CA ASP A 81 1.58 26.54 -3.46
C ASP A 81 2.56 25.39 -3.20
N LEU A 82 3.87 25.67 -3.30
CA LEU A 82 4.92 24.65 -3.18
C LEU A 82 4.97 24.00 -1.80
N ASP A 83 4.67 24.74 -0.71
CA ASP A 83 4.71 24.17 0.63
C ASP A 83 3.59 23.15 0.80
N LEU A 84 2.37 23.47 0.38
CA LEU A 84 1.24 22.54 0.37
C LEU A 84 1.46 21.38 -0.61
N ALA A 85 2.13 21.61 -1.74
CA ALA A 85 2.44 20.58 -2.73
C ALA A 85 3.42 19.55 -2.15
N ILE A 86 4.45 19.97 -1.44
CA ILE A 86 5.44 19.09 -0.80
C ILE A 86 4.80 18.26 0.33
N ASP A 87 4.00 18.89 1.19
CA ASP A 87 3.26 18.18 2.24
C ASP A 87 2.29 17.16 1.61
N GLY A 88 1.61 17.54 0.54
CA GLY A 88 0.68 16.69 -0.19
C GLY A 88 1.35 15.48 -0.83
N VAL A 89 2.50 15.65 -1.49
CA VAL A 89 3.23 14.54 -2.10
C VAL A 89 3.80 13.59 -1.05
N GLN A 90 4.31 14.13 0.06
CA GLN A 90 4.78 13.32 1.18
C GLN A 90 3.64 12.46 1.75
N LEU A 91 2.53 13.07 2.12
CA LEU A 91 1.37 12.35 2.64
C LEU A 91 0.84 11.34 1.62
N GLY A 92 0.73 11.74 0.36
CA GLY A 92 0.18 10.93 -0.73
C GLY A 92 0.93 9.64 -1.01
N ILE A 93 2.25 9.58 -0.73
CA ILE A 93 3.05 8.38 -0.99
C ILE A 93 3.53 7.68 0.29
N LEU A 94 3.90 8.41 1.34
CA LEU A 94 4.48 7.80 2.54
C LEU A 94 3.42 7.29 3.54
N PHE A 95 2.17 7.75 3.42
CA PHE A 95 1.09 7.21 4.25
C PHE A 95 1.03 5.68 4.12
N ASN A 96 0.97 5.00 5.27
CA ASN A 96 1.00 3.54 5.37
C ASN A 96 2.14 2.89 4.55
N GLN A 97 3.32 3.49 4.56
CA GLN A 97 4.53 3.03 3.85
C GLN A 97 4.33 2.87 2.33
N GLY A 98 3.43 3.66 1.73
CA GLY A 98 3.07 3.57 0.31
C GLY A 98 2.21 2.35 -0.05
N GLN A 99 1.80 1.55 0.93
CA GLN A 99 0.99 0.35 0.73
C GLN A 99 -0.51 0.70 0.70
N VAL A 100 -0.90 1.59 -0.23
CA VAL A 100 -2.26 2.09 -0.41
C VAL A 100 -2.62 2.04 -1.89
N CYS A 101 -3.84 1.60 -2.21
CA CYS A 101 -4.32 1.49 -3.61
C CYS A 101 -4.30 2.83 -4.36
N CYS A 102 -4.57 3.95 -3.68
CA CYS A 102 -4.56 5.29 -4.24
C CYS A 102 -3.26 6.08 -3.97
N ALA A 103 -2.18 5.44 -3.49
CA ALA A 103 -0.91 6.12 -3.25
C ALA A 103 -0.42 6.86 -4.51
N GLY A 104 -0.03 8.13 -4.34
CA GLY A 104 0.44 9.02 -5.40
C GLY A 104 1.86 8.66 -5.85
N SER A 105 2.02 7.48 -6.43
CA SER A 105 3.31 6.87 -6.75
C SER A 105 3.96 7.42 -8.02
N ARG A 106 3.27 8.28 -8.78
CA ARG A 106 3.80 8.99 -9.94
C ARG A 106 3.62 10.49 -9.72
N VAL A 107 4.72 11.22 -9.74
CA VAL A 107 4.72 12.67 -9.55
C VAL A 107 5.13 13.35 -10.84
N PHE A 108 4.28 14.21 -11.37
CA PHE A 108 4.52 15.03 -12.55
C PHE A 108 4.61 16.48 -12.14
N VAL A 109 5.71 17.11 -12.43
CA VAL A 109 6.00 18.48 -12.05
C VAL A 109 6.29 19.29 -13.30
N GLN A 110 5.64 20.44 -13.44
CA GLN A 110 5.90 21.36 -14.55
C GLN A 110 7.36 21.82 -14.51
N GLU A 111 7.99 21.94 -15.69
CA GLU A 111 9.42 22.20 -15.85
C GLU A 111 9.91 23.40 -15.05
N GLY A 112 9.15 24.49 -15.05
CA GLY A 112 9.54 25.75 -14.40
C GLY A 112 9.74 25.69 -12.89
N ILE A 113 9.15 24.68 -12.21
CA ILE A 113 9.29 24.48 -10.76
C ILE A 113 9.98 23.16 -10.40
N TYR A 114 10.40 22.38 -11.40
CA TYR A 114 10.89 21.01 -11.20
C TYR A 114 12.07 20.92 -10.22
N ASP A 115 13.12 21.70 -10.43
CA ASP A 115 14.33 21.61 -9.62
C ASP A 115 14.08 22.00 -8.15
N GLU A 116 13.31 23.06 -7.92
CA GLU A 116 12.94 23.49 -6.57
C GLU A 116 12.03 22.50 -5.89
N PHE A 117 11.06 21.95 -6.63
CA PHE A 117 10.16 20.92 -6.13
C PHE A 117 10.93 19.67 -5.70
N VAL A 118 11.80 19.13 -6.56
CA VAL A 118 12.60 17.94 -6.26
C VAL A 118 13.49 18.18 -5.05
N LYS A 119 14.17 19.31 -4.99
CA LYS A 119 15.01 19.67 -3.84
C LYS A 119 14.22 19.67 -2.54
N ARG A 120 13.09 20.38 -2.49
CA ARG A 120 12.24 20.47 -1.28
C ARG A 120 11.65 19.09 -0.90
N ALA A 121 11.21 18.32 -1.88
CA ALA A 121 10.69 16.97 -1.63
C ALA A 121 11.75 16.06 -1.01
N VAL A 122 12.98 16.05 -1.55
CA VAL A 122 14.11 15.29 -1.00
C VAL A 122 14.44 15.74 0.43
N ASP A 123 14.53 17.06 0.66
CA ASP A 123 14.81 17.62 1.97
C ASP A 123 13.73 17.21 3.00
N GLN A 124 12.47 17.17 2.59
CA GLN A 124 11.35 16.79 3.45
C GLN A 124 11.32 15.27 3.68
N PHE A 125 11.53 14.46 2.66
CA PHE A 125 11.53 13.00 2.78
C PHE A 125 12.67 12.50 3.67
N ASN A 126 13.84 13.14 3.62
CA ASN A 126 14.97 12.81 4.47
C ASN A 126 14.72 13.11 5.97
N LYS A 127 13.72 13.91 6.31
CA LYS A 127 13.32 14.20 7.69
C LYS A 127 12.34 13.17 8.27
N ILE A 128 11.80 12.29 7.45
CA ILE A 128 10.81 11.31 7.89
C ILE A 128 11.44 10.34 8.89
N VAL A 129 10.84 10.26 10.07
CA VAL A 129 11.25 9.34 11.12
C VAL A 129 10.66 7.96 10.85
N VAL A 130 11.50 7.06 10.38
CA VAL A 130 11.15 5.64 10.21
C VAL A 130 11.47 4.90 11.49
N GLY A 131 10.53 4.13 12.03
CA GLY A 131 10.76 3.52 13.34
C GLY A 131 9.67 2.57 13.83
N ASN A 132 9.74 2.27 15.12
CA ASN A 132 8.74 1.46 15.82
C ASN A 132 7.38 2.19 15.79
N PRO A 133 6.30 1.57 15.27
CA PRO A 133 4.97 2.20 15.16
C PRO A 133 4.31 2.51 16.52
N LEU A 134 4.85 2.03 17.63
CA LEU A 134 4.40 2.37 18.98
C LEU A 134 5.08 3.63 19.55
N ASP A 135 6.12 4.15 18.89
CA ASP A 135 6.73 5.43 19.26
C ASP A 135 5.93 6.57 18.61
N ILE A 136 5.53 7.53 19.43
CA ILE A 136 4.75 8.71 19.02
C ILE A 136 5.46 9.57 17.95
N ASN A 137 6.78 9.53 17.88
CA ASN A 137 7.57 10.28 16.92
C ASN A 137 7.73 9.55 15.57
N THR A 138 7.38 8.29 15.50
CA THR A 138 7.47 7.52 14.25
C THR A 138 6.42 8.00 13.26
N GLN A 139 6.87 8.35 12.06
CA GLN A 139 6.02 8.80 10.94
C GLN A 139 5.79 7.69 9.92
N MET A 140 6.73 6.76 9.79
CA MET A 140 6.63 5.63 8.87
C MET A 140 7.11 4.34 9.54
N GLY A 141 6.30 3.29 9.49
CA GLY A 141 6.60 1.98 10.05
C GLY A 141 7.27 1.03 9.07
N SER A 142 7.19 -0.28 9.36
CA SER A 142 7.74 -1.34 8.50
C SER A 142 6.81 -1.66 7.32
N GLN A 143 7.37 -2.21 6.27
CA GLN A 143 6.60 -2.93 5.23
C GLN A 143 5.91 -4.15 5.84
N ILE A 144 4.92 -4.71 5.13
CA ILE A 144 4.12 -5.84 5.64
C ILE A 144 4.98 -7.08 5.96
N ASN A 145 6.02 -7.34 5.18
CA ASN A 145 6.94 -8.46 5.38
C ASN A 145 8.20 -8.34 4.50
N GLU A 146 9.15 -9.24 4.70
CA GLU A 146 10.40 -9.33 3.94
C GLU A 146 10.19 -9.55 2.43
N GLY A 147 9.19 -10.32 2.04
CA GLY A 147 8.87 -10.52 0.62
C GLY A 147 8.47 -9.21 -0.08
N GLN A 148 7.81 -8.30 0.63
CA GLN A 148 7.50 -6.97 0.11
C GLN A 148 8.75 -6.10 0.00
N VAL A 149 9.66 -6.14 0.98
CA VAL A 149 10.95 -5.43 0.92
C VAL A 149 11.77 -5.91 -0.28
N ALA A 150 11.88 -7.22 -0.48
CA ALA A 150 12.59 -7.79 -1.63
C ALA A 150 11.97 -7.37 -2.97
N LYS A 151 10.64 -7.32 -3.05
CA LYS A 151 9.92 -6.84 -4.24
C LYS A 151 10.18 -5.36 -4.52
N ILE A 152 10.19 -4.52 -3.49
CA ILE A 152 10.50 -3.09 -3.61
C ILE A 152 11.93 -2.92 -4.12
N GLN A 153 12.90 -3.59 -3.48
CA GLN A 153 14.30 -3.51 -3.90
C GLN A 153 14.49 -3.92 -5.36
N ALA A 154 13.89 -5.03 -5.78
CA ALA A 154 13.96 -5.48 -7.16
C ALA A 154 13.34 -4.47 -8.16
N CYS A 155 12.30 -3.72 -7.75
CA CYS A 155 11.74 -2.65 -8.57
C CYS A 155 12.69 -1.45 -8.68
N VAL A 156 13.33 -1.05 -7.57
CA VAL A 156 14.31 0.04 -7.53
C VAL A 156 15.53 -0.33 -8.38
N ASP A 157 16.09 -1.52 -8.19
CA ASP A 157 17.26 -2.01 -8.94
C ASP A 157 16.99 -2.01 -10.46
N ARG A 158 15.81 -2.47 -10.87
CA ARG A 158 15.40 -2.45 -12.27
C ARG A 158 15.27 -1.04 -12.79
N ALA A 159 14.65 -0.13 -12.06
CA ALA A 159 14.50 1.26 -12.48
C ALA A 159 15.88 1.94 -12.68
N VAL A 160 16.82 1.70 -11.76
CA VAL A 160 18.21 2.20 -11.90
C VAL A 160 18.89 1.60 -13.11
N ALA A 161 18.74 0.29 -13.36
CA ALA A 161 19.30 -0.36 -14.54
C ALA A 161 18.70 0.19 -15.86
N GLU A 162 17.47 0.68 -15.82
CA GLU A 162 16.78 1.35 -16.94
C GLU A 162 17.10 2.87 -17.04
N GLY A 163 17.99 3.40 -16.18
CA GLY A 163 18.50 4.77 -16.24
C GLY A 163 17.85 5.75 -15.26
N ALA A 164 17.04 5.29 -14.31
CA ALA A 164 16.50 6.16 -13.28
C ALA A 164 17.57 6.55 -12.24
N THR A 165 17.40 7.74 -11.64
CA THR A 165 18.26 8.25 -10.57
C THR A 165 17.54 8.16 -9.23
N ILE A 166 18.23 7.65 -8.22
CA ILE A 166 17.74 7.67 -6.83
C ILE A 166 18.05 9.05 -6.22
N ALA A 167 17.04 9.85 -5.95
CA ALA A 167 17.21 11.16 -5.33
C ALA A 167 17.37 11.06 -3.80
N CYS A 168 16.66 10.11 -3.16
CA CYS A 168 16.82 9.79 -1.73
C CYS A 168 16.26 8.39 -1.44
N GLY A 169 16.59 7.81 -0.28
CA GLY A 169 16.12 6.49 0.12
C GLY A 169 16.59 5.36 -0.79
N GLY A 170 15.65 4.53 -1.27
CA GLY A 170 15.92 3.47 -2.24
C GLY A 170 16.69 2.25 -1.71
N SER A 171 16.74 2.05 -0.40
CA SER A 171 17.47 0.93 0.21
C SER A 171 16.83 0.46 1.51
N ARG A 172 17.07 -0.80 1.83
CA ARG A 172 16.72 -1.40 3.12
C ARG A 172 17.58 -0.84 4.25
N TYR A 173 17.03 -0.80 5.46
CA TYR A 173 17.83 -0.59 6.66
C TYR A 173 18.68 -1.84 6.96
N THR A 174 19.98 -1.66 7.10
CA THR A 174 20.96 -2.74 7.33
C THR A 174 21.66 -2.63 8.68
N GLU A 175 21.40 -1.57 9.44
CA GLU A 175 22.05 -1.30 10.73
C GLU A 175 21.03 -0.91 11.80
N GLY A 176 21.43 -1.05 13.07
CA GLY A 176 20.58 -0.74 14.22
C GLY A 176 19.37 -1.64 14.38
N GLU A 177 18.40 -1.23 15.16
CA GLU A 177 17.19 -2.00 15.47
C GLU A 177 16.32 -2.26 14.22
N LEU A 178 16.29 -1.33 13.28
CA LEU A 178 15.48 -1.42 12.07
C LEU A 178 15.97 -2.51 11.10
N ALA A 179 17.23 -2.93 11.21
CA ALA A 179 17.77 -4.02 10.39
C ALA A 179 17.13 -5.38 10.68
N ASN A 180 16.52 -5.53 11.87
CA ASN A 180 15.85 -6.76 12.28
C ASN A 180 14.38 -6.84 11.81
N GLY A 181 13.89 -5.81 11.10
CA GLY A 181 12.52 -5.75 10.59
C GLY A 181 12.47 -5.43 9.10
N SER A 182 11.27 -5.39 8.57
CA SER A 182 11.00 -5.14 7.15
C SER A 182 10.97 -3.62 6.83
N PHE A 183 11.99 -2.88 7.27
CA PHE A 183 12.06 -1.44 7.06
C PHE A 183 12.81 -1.09 5.79
N TYR A 184 12.32 -0.07 5.10
CA TYR A 184 12.86 0.44 3.84
C TYR A 184 12.91 1.97 3.85
N LYS A 185 13.98 2.56 3.26
CA LYS A 185 14.16 4.02 3.20
C LYS A 185 13.45 4.61 2.01
#